data_517ff55b0535c60681c07ac40d4e7c7b
#
_entry.id   517ff55b0535c60681c07ac40d4e7c7b
#
_cell.length_a   1.000
_cell.length_b   1.000
_cell.length_c   1.000
_cell.angle_alpha   90.00
_cell.angle_beta   90.00
_cell.angle_gamma   90.00
#
_symmetry.space_group_name_H-M   'P 1'
#
loop_
_entity.id
_entity.type
_entity.pdbx_description
1 polymer ?
#
loop_
_entity_poly.entity_id
_entity_poly.type
_entity_poly.pdbx_seq_one_letter_code
_entity_poly.pdbx_strand_id
1 'polypeptide(L)'
;MTQKWTPFSWESKVALHQPNYLDKSKLMKVLKKLKKLPPLVFAGEVRDLKESLSMCGDGKGFLLQAGDCAESFAEFHPNYIRDTFRVILQMSVILSFASGVPIVKVGRLAGQFAKPRSSPIEKKNDVKLPSYLGDMINGIEFNQNSRKHNPDRMVMAYNQAASTQNLLRAFAYGGYADLSRIQRWNLDFVKKSKQGSKFKLLADRISECLSFMSSCGITSKNVRQLSETNFFISHEALLLPYESAFTRVDSTTGDWYDTSAHMVWIGDRTRQLNGAHVEFCRGISNPIGIKVGPTSDYKELIKVIKRINPNNEKGKIVLIVRMGASKIEKIFPNILRKIKSAKPVSYTHLTLPTK
;
A
#
# COMPACT_ATOMS: atom_id res chain seq x y z
N MET A 1 -20.09 -23.21 -18.23
CA MET A 1 -19.39 -21.99 -18.67
C MET A 1 -18.94 -21.21 -17.44
N THR A 2 -17.66 -21.03 -17.20
CA THR A 2 -17.16 -20.19 -16.09
C THR A 2 -17.54 -18.74 -16.42
N GLN A 3 -18.35 -18.13 -15.56
CA GLN A 3 -18.77 -16.74 -15.72
C GLN A 3 -17.54 -15.84 -15.85
N LYS A 4 -17.48 -15.05 -16.94
CA LYS A 4 -16.38 -14.09 -17.18
C LYS A 4 -16.32 -13.12 -16.01
N TRP A 5 -15.12 -12.91 -15.44
CA TRP A 5 -14.92 -11.98 -14.33
C TRP A 5 -15.23 -10.52 -14.73
N THR A 6 -15.85 -9.81 -13.83
CA THR A 6 -16.08 -8.36 -13.90
C THR A 6 -15.72 -7.70 -12.57
N PRO A 7 -15.51 -6.37 -12.50
CA PRO A 7 -15.28 -5.67 -11.24
C PRO A 7 -16.36 -5.86 -10.17
N PHE A 8 -17.52 -6.39 -10.54
CA PHE A 8 -18.67 -6.64 -9.66
C PHE A 8 -18.88 -8.13 -9.36
N SER A 9 -18.04 -9.04 -9.86
CA SER A 9 -18.18 -10.50 -9.63
C SER A 9 -18.15 -10.88 -8.15
N TRP A 10 -17.54 -10.04 -7.30
CA TRP A 10 -17.49 -10.20 -5.84
C TRP A 10 -18.88 -10.08 -5.18
N GLU A 11 -19.86 -9.40 -5.77
CA GLU A 11 -21.19 -9.20 -5.19
C GLU A 11 -21.94 -10.51 -4.96
N SER A 12 -21.58 -11.56 -5.71
CA SER A 12 -22.12 -12.92 -5.53
C SER A 12 -21.48 -13.68 -4.35
N LYS A 13 -20.52 -13.09 -3.65
CA LYS A 13 -19.73 -13.71 -2.57
C LYS A 13 -19.98 -13.04 -1.23
N VAL A 14 -19.64 -13.73 -0.15
CA VAL A 14 -19.70 -13.14 1.19
C VAL A 14 -18.63 -12.06 1.33
N ALA A 15 -19.06 -10.82 1.52
CA ALA A 15 -18.20 -9.66 1.70
C ALA A 15 -18.17 -9.27 3.19
N LEU A 16 -17.08 -9.62 3.88
CA LEU A 16 -16.88 -9.28 5.28
C LEU A 16 -16.44 -7.81 5.44
N HIS A 17 -16.72 -7.23 6.59
CA HIS A 17 -16.31 -5.87 6.96
C HIS A 17 -16.79 -4.76 6.02
N GLN A 18 -17.88 -5.01 5.28
CA GLN A 18 -18.51 -3.97 4.47
C GLN A 18 -19.44 -3.11 5.34
N PRO A 19 -19.49 -1.78 5.09
CA PRO A 19 -20.43 -0.91 5.77
C PRO A 19 -21.87 -1.19 5.33
N ASN A 20 -22.81 -1.01 6.26
CA ASN A 20 -24.22 -1.01 5.93
C ASN A 20 -24.69 0.43 5.65
N TYR A 21 -24.81 0.78 4.38
CA TYR A 21 -25.40 2.05 3.97
C TYR A 21 -26.91 1.92 3.91
N LEU A 22 -27.63 2.70 4.74
CA LEU A 22 -29.09 2.65 4.82
C LEU A 22 -29.74 3.20 3.53
N ASP A 23 -29.20 4.28 2.98
CA ASP A 23 -29.65 4.87 1.72
C ASP A 23 -28.87 4.26 0.53
N LYS A 24 -29.44 3.22 -0.06
CA LYS A 24 -28.87 2.54 -1.24
C LYS A 24 -28.90 3.43 -2.49
N SER A 25 -29.94 4.30 -2.64
CA SER A 25 -30.02 5.23 -3.76
C SER A 25 -28.87 6.23 -3.74
N LYS A 26 -28.58 6.79 -2.57
CA LYS A 26 -27.44 7.67 -2.35
C LYS A 26 -26.12 6.97 -2.65
N LEU A 27 -25.94 5.74 -2.17
CA LEU A 27 -24.75 4.94 -2.46
C LEU A 27 -24.56 4.81 -3.99
N MET A 28 -25.60 4.42 -4.71
CA MET A 28 -25.51 4.26 -6.18
C MET A 28 -25.19 5.56 -6.90
N LYS A 29 -25.73 6.70 -6.45
CA LYS A 29 -25.37 8.03 -6.99
C LYS A 29 -23.90 8.36 -6.78
N VAL A 30 -23.37 8.07 -5.59
CA VAL A 30 -21.94 8.27 -5.25
C VAL A 30 -21.05 7.37 -6.10
N LEU A 31 -21.34 6.09 -6.21
CA LEU A 31 -20.57 5.16 -7.04
C LEU A 31 -20.57 5.55 -8.52
N LYS A 32 -21.73 5.99 -9.04
CA LYS A 32 -21.82 6.52 -10.42
C LYS A 32 -20.97 7.78 -10.61
N LYS A 33 -20.89 8.65 -9.59
CA LYS A 33 -20.02 9.84 -9.58
C LYS A 33 -18.55 9.41 -9.59
N LEU A 34 -18.12 8.51 -8.68
CA LEU A 34 -16.74 8.03 -8.58
C LEU A 34 -16.28 7.39 -9.90
N LYS A 35 -17.12 6.58 -10.52
CA LYS A 35 -16.82 5.93 -11.81
C LYS A 35 -16.49 6.92 -12.94
N LYS A 36 -16.98 8.16 -12.85
CA LYS A 36 -16.73 9.21 -13.84
C LYS A 36 -15.49 10.06 -13.52
N LEU A 37 -14.95 9.96 -12.31
CA LEU A 37 -13.77 10.73 -11.92
C LEU A 37 -12.51 10.13 -12.56
N PRO A 38 -11.44 10.93 -12.78
CA PRO A 38 -10.17 10.44 -13.27
C PRO A 38 -9.58 9.34 -12.38
N PRO A 39 -8.84 8.38 -12.95
CA PRO A 39 -8.10 7.41 -12.17
C PRO A 39 -7.03 8.08 -11.30
N LEU A 40 -6.73 7.51 -10.13
CA LEU A 40 -5.66 8.00 -9.26
C LEU A 40 -4.29 7.56 -9.75
N VAL A 41 -4.22 6.37 -10.36
CA VAL A 41 -3.00 5.82 -10.94
C VAL A 41 -3.26 5.32 -12.36
N PHE A 42 -2.20 5.20 -13.13
CA PHE A 42 -2.24 4.73 -14.51
C PHE A 42 -1.76 3.28 -14.60
N ALA A 43 -2.33 2.47 -15.51
CA ALA A 43 -1.98 1.06 -15.67
C ALA A 43 -0.49 0.83 -15.98
N GLY A 44 0.15 1.76 -16.71
CA GLY A 44 1.60 1.75 -16.95
C GLY A 44 2.40 1.80 -15.67
N GLU A 45 2.07 2.72 -14.75
CA GLU A 45 2.74 2.83 -13.44
C GLU A 45 2.57 1.53 -12.62
N VAL A 46 1.42 0.87 -12.74
CA VAL A 46 1.17 -0.42 -12.07
C VAL A 46 2.05 -1.52 -12.65
N ARG A 47 2.26 -1.54 -13.98
CA ARG A 47 3.20 -2.47 -14.62
C ARG A 47 4.63 -2.24 -14.17
N ASP A 48 5.08 -0.97 -14.08
CA ASP A 48 6.41 -0.60 -13.58
C ASP A 48 6.63 -1.08 -12.14
N LEU A 49 5.60 -0.94 -11.28
CA LEU A 49 5.67 -1.50 -9.94
C LEU A 49 5.78 -3.03 -9.95
N LYS A 50 4.98 -3.71 -10.79
CA LYS A 50 4.99 -5.17 -10.90
C LYS A 50 6.35 -5.69 -11.35
N GLU A 51 6.99 -5.03 -12.31
CA GLU A 51 8.35 -5.35 -12.77
C GLU A 51 9.36 -5.13 -11.64
N SER A 52 9.29 -3.98 -10.95
CA SER A 52 10.14 -3.68 -9.79
C SER A 52 10.01 -4.72 -8.67
N LEU A 53 8.78 -5.18 -8.38
CA LEU A 53 8.53 -6.24 -7.41
C LEU A 53 9.04 -7.61 -7.88
N SER A 54 9.04 -7.86 -9.19
CA SER A 54 9.67 -9.06 -9.77
C SER A 54 11.17 -9.09 -9.49
N MET A 55 11.86 -7.95 -9.69
CA MET A 55 13.30 -7.81 -9.35
C MET A 55 13.55 -8.03 -7.86
N CYS A 56 12.66 -7.53 -6.98
CA CYS A 56 12.74 -7.81 -5.55
C CYS A 56 12.62 -9.32 -5.26
N GLY A 57 11.72 -10.01 -5.97
CA GLY A 57 11.55 -11.46 -5.85
C GLY A 57 12.79 -12.27 -6.25
N ASP A 58 13.54 -11.75 -7.21
CA ASP A 58 14.81 -12.34 -7.69
C ASP A 58 16.02 -11.90 -6.83
N GLY A 59 15.83 -11.15 -5.75
CA GLY A 59 16.91 -10.65 -4.87
C GLY A 59 17.69 -9.45 -5.44
N LYS A 60 17.24 -8.88 -6.54
CA LYS A 60 17.87 -7.74 -7.22
C LYS A 60 17.30 -6.37 -6.82
N GLY A 61 16.49 -6.33 -5.78
CA GLY A 61 15.89 -5.14 -5.24
C GLY A 61 15.30 -5.40 -3.85
N PHE A 62 14.91 -4.36 -3.15
CA PHE A 62 14.28 -4.45 -1.83
C PHE A 62 13.02 -3.59 -1.80
N LEU A 63 11.90 -4.15 -1.33
CA LEU A 63 10.65 -3.43 -1.17
C LEU A 63 10.60 -2.73 0.19
N LEU A 64 10.49 -1.40 0.19
CA LEU A 64 10.16 -0.58 1.35
C LEU A 64 8.69 -0.14 1.24
N GLN A 65 7.81 -0.76 2.03
CA GLN A 65 6.42 -0.34 2.17
C GLN A 65 6.24 0.33 3.53
N ALA A 66 5.96 1.63 3.54
CA ALA A 66 5.85 2.44 4.77
C ALA A 66 4.72 3.47 4.66
N GLY A 67 4.28 4.01 5.81
CA GLY A 67 3.20 5.00 5.90
C GLY A 67 2.15 4.62 6.94
N ASP A 68 0.93 5.13 6.80
CA ASP A 68 -0.08 5.07 7.83
C ASP A 68 -0.73 3.70 8.01
N CYS A 69 -1.14 3.43 9.25
CA CYS A 69 -2.01 2.29 9.55
C CYS A 69 -3.44 2.54 9.04
N ALA A 70 -3.92 3.78 9.17
CA ALA A 70 -5.14 4.31 8.59
C ALA A 70 -4.98 5.83 8.54
N GLU A 71 -5.18 6.41 7.37
CA GLU A 71 -5.19 7.85 7.17
C GLU A 71 -6.44 8.49 7.79
N SER A 72 -6.31 9.73 8.24
CA SER A 72 -7.43 10.54 8.73
C SER A 72 -7.64 11.77 7.86
N PHE A 73 -8.91 12.14 7.64
CA PHE A 73 -9.24 13.39 6.94
C PHE A 73 -8.78 14.63 7.71
N ALA A 74 -8.67 14.53 9.03
CA ALA A 74 -8.19 15.62 9.88
C ALA A 74 -6.68 15.86 9.76
N GLU A 75 -5.92 14.83 9.38
CA GLU A 75 -4.46 14.91 9.21
C GLU A 75 -4.05 15.31 7.78
N PHE A 76 -5.01 15.53 6.88
CA PHE A 76 -4.74 15.94 5.50
C PHE A 76 -4.14 17.34 5.45
N HIS A 77 -2.81 17.38 5.31
CA HIS A 77 -2.04 18.63 5.29
C HIS A 77 -0.77 18.45 4.44
N PRO A 78 -0.36 19.43 3.62
CA PRO A 78 0.80 19.31 2.74
C PRO A 78 2.10 19.02 3.48
N ASN A 79 2.29 19.52 4.71
CA ASN A 79 3.47 19.20 5.51
C ASN A 79 3.49 17.74 5.93
N TYR A 80 2.34 17.15 6.28
CA TYR A 80 2.24 15.74 6.63
C TYR A 80 2.64 14.84 5.45
N ILE A 81 2.10 15.13 4.26
CA ILE A 81 2.42 14.41 3.02
C ILE A 81 3.92 14.52 2.71
N ARG A 82 4.45 15.76 2.77
CA ARG A 82 5.89 16.04 2.56
C ARG A 82 6.77 15.27 3.54
N ASP A 83 6.46 15.30 4.81
CA ASP A 83 7.31 14.74 5.85
C ASP A 83 7.26 13.21 5.84
N THR A 84 6.09 12.61 5.55
CA THR A 84 5.98 11.17 5.30
C THR A 84 6.82 10.73 4.11
N PHE A 85 6.72 11.43 2.98
CA PHE A 85 7.53 11.17 1.79
C PHE A 85 9.03 11.31 2.09
N ARG A 86 9.42 12.39 2.79
CA ARG A 86 10.80 12.64 3.22
C ARG A 86 11.36 11.49 4.05
N VAL A 87 10.64 11.00 5.05
CA VAL A 87 11.09 9.88 5.90
C VAL A 87 11.30 8.62 5.07
N ILE A 88 10.37 8.31 4.15
CA ILE A 88 10.52 7.14 3.25
C ILE A 88 11.76 7.28 2.36
N LEU A 89 12.03 8.48 1.84
CA LEU A 89 13.24 8.73 1.06
C LEU A 89 14.51 8.56 1.89
N GLN A 90 14.55 9.10 3.12
CA GLN A 90 15.69 8.95 4.03
C GLN A 90 15.96 7.46 4.31
N MET A 91 14.92 6.70 4.63
CA MET A 91 15.03 5.25 4.84
C MET A 91 15.52 4.54 3.58
N SER A 92 15.02 4.91 2.39
CA SER A 92 15.40 4.27 1.14
C SER A 92 16.88 4.46 0.79
N VAL A 93 17.45 5.64 1.03
CA VAL A 93 18.87 5.91 0.78
C VAL A 93 19.75 5.06 1.70
N ILE A 94 19.42 5.00 2.98
CA ILE A 94 20.16 4.19 3.95
C ILE A 94 20.06 2.70 3.60
N LEU A 95 18.87 2.22 3.27
CA LEU A 95 18.67 0.82 2.89
C LEU A 95 19.38 0.47 1.58
N SER A 96 19.35 1.36 0.57
CA SER A 96 20.05 1.15 -0.69
C SER A 96 21.56 1.04 -0.46
N PHE A 97 22.13 1.94 0.34
CA PHE A 97 23.55 1.90 0.67
C PHE A 97 23.92 0.62 1.44
N ALA A 98 23.11 0.23 2.42
CA ALA A 98 23.38 -0.93 3.26
C ALA A 98 23.18 -2.27 2.54
N SER A 99 22.23 -2.36 1.61
CA SER A 99 21.89 -3.61 0.90
C SER A 99 22.60 -3.77 -0.45
N GLY A 100 23.12 -2.68 -1.02
CA GLY A 100 23.74 -2.68 -2.36
C GLY A 100 22.73 -2.90 -3.50
N VAL A 101 21.42 -2.79 -3.24
CA VAL A 101 20.37 -2.97 -4.26
C VAL A 101 19.40 -1.80 -4.27
N PRO A 102 18.70 -1.55 -5.39
CA PRO A 102 17.68 -0.51 -5.48
C PRO A 102 16.49 -0.78 -4.55
N ILE A 103 15.93 0.30 -4.01
CA ILE A 103 14.78 0.25 -3.12
C ILE A 103 13.51 0.66 -3.88
N VAL A 104 12.54 -0.26 -3.93
CA VAL A 104 11.19 -0.01 -4.42
C VAL A 104 10.36 0.62 -3.30
N LYS A 105 9.96 1.86 -3.49
CA LYS A 105 9.25 2.66 -2.46
C LYS A 105 7.75 2.60 -2.70
N VAL A 106 7.01 2.03 -1.74
CA VAL A 106 5.55 1.94 -1.76
C VAL A 106 4.98 2.59 -0.51
N GLY A 107 4.30 3.72 -0.69
CA GLY A 107 3.64 4.43 0.38
C GLY A 107 2.31 3.79 0.76
N ARG A 108 2.01 3.70 2.05
CA ARG A 108 0.68 3.41 2.58
C ARG A 108 -0.01 4.73 2.87
N LEU A 109 -0.38 5.43 1.81
CA LEU A 109 -1.04 6.73 1.85
C LEU A 109 -1.79 6.95 0.53
N ALA A 110 -2.57 8.01 0.47
CA ALA A 110 -3.46 8.35 -0.65
C ALA A 110 -4.54 7.30 -0.92
N GLY A 111 -5.12 6.71 0.15
CA GLY A 111 -6.19 5.73 0.00
C GLY A 111 -6.46 4.86 1.23
N GLN A 112 -5.59 4.84 2.24
CA GLN A 112 -5.75 3.99 3.42
C GLN A 112 -6.77 4.57 4.42
N PHE A 113 -7.97 4.96 3.95
CA PHE A 113 -9.03 5.57 4.76
C PHE A 113 -10.06 4.58 5.30
N ALA A 114 -9.91 3.28 5.06
CA ALA A 114 -10.77 2.23 5.57
C ALA A 114 -9.97 1.22 6.39
N LYS A 115 -10.57 0.68 7.45
CA LYS A 115 -9.90 -0.25 8.36
C LYS A 115 -10.89 -1.27 8.93
N PRO A 116 -10.60 -2.59 8.84
CA PRO A 116 -11.45 -3.62 9.45
C PRO A 116 -11.36 -3.55 10.98
N ARG A 117 -12.47 -3.78 11.66
CA ARG A 117 -12.55 -3.83 13.13
C ARG A 117 -12.89 -5.22 13.62
N SER A 118 -12.47 -5.52 14.84
CA SER A 118 -12.75 -6.82 15.49
C SER A 118 -14.22 -6.93 15.91
N SER A 119 -14.88 -5.80 16.22
CA SER A 119 -16.29 -5.73 16.53
C SER A 119 -16.99 -4.72 15.63
N PRO A 120 -18.21 -5.00 15.15
CA PRO A 120 -19.01 -4.04 14.40
C PRO A 120 -19.55 -2.90 15.27
N ILE A 121 -19.52 -3.05 16.60
CA ILE A 121 -20.06 -2.09 17.57
C ILE A 121 -18.98 -1.75 18.60
N GLU A 122 -18.86 -0.47 18.92
CA GLU A 122 -18.12 0.07 20.06
C GLU A 122 -19.09 0.46 21.16
N LYS A 123 -18.72 0.19 22.44
CA LYS A 123 -19.49 0.57 23.63
C LYS A 123 -18.67 1.55 24.47
N LYS A 124 -19.28 2.70 24.85
CA LYS A 124 -18.77 3.65 25.83
C LYS A 124 -19.91 4.07 26.75
N ASN A 125 -19.73 3.96 28.07
CA ASN A 125 -20.72 4.42 29.08
C ASN A 125 -22.16 4.00 28.72
N ASP A 126 -22.38 2.72 28.48
CA ASP A 126 -23.66 2.11 28.08
C ASP A 126 -24.25 2.51 26.71
N VAL A 127 -23.67 3.47 26.01
CA VAL A 127 -24.04 3.80 24.65
C VAL A 127 -23.32 2.84 23.69
N LYS A 128 -24.09 2.26 22.77
CA LYS A 128 -23.59 1.37 21.71
C LYS A 128 -23.71 2.07 20.36
N LEU A 129 -22.62 2.20 19.64
CA LEU A 129 -22.58 2.82 18.31
C LEU A 129 -21.80 1.93 17.32
N PRO A 130 -22.03 2.08 16.01
CA PRO A 130 -21.19 1.43 15.02
C PRO A 130 -19.71 1.74 15.25
N SER A 131 -18.84 0.76 15.06
CA SER A 131 -17.40 0.96 15.17
C SER A 131 -16.92 1.97 14.12
N TYR A 132 -15.90 2.72 14.47
CA TYR A 132 -15.19 3.57 13.50
C TYR A 132 -14.44 2.69 12.48
N LEU A 133 -14.90 2.66 11.23
CA LEU A 133 -14.36 1.83 10.15
C LEU A 133 -13.37 2.57 9.24
N GLY A 134 -13.04 3.81 9.58
CA GLY A 134 -12.18 4.69 8.80
C GLY A 134 -12.96 5.83 8.14
N ASP A 135 -12.26 6.92 7.86
CA ASP A 135 -12.88 8.16 7.44
C ASP A 135 -13.62 8.07 6.09
N MET A 136 -13.29 7.12 5.24
CA MET A 136 -14.05 6.83 4.02
C MET A 136 -15.47 6.32 4.29
N ILE A 137 -15.76 5.81 5.49
CA ILE A 137 -17.01 5.15 5.83
C ILE A 137 -17.81 5.96 6.85
N ASN A 138 -17.19 6.33 7.99
CA ASN A 138 -17.82 7.08 9.07
C ASN A 138 -16.78 7.93 9.82
N GLY A 139 -17.25 8.83 10.70
CA GLY A 139 -16.37 9.68 11.47
C GLY A 139 -15.85 9.03 12.76
N ILE A 140 -14.74 9.58 13.27
CA ILE A 140 -14.07 9.07 14.48
C ILE A 140 -14.80 9.42 15.77
N GLU A 141 -15.57 10.53 15.78
CA GLU A 141 -16.28 11.00 16.96
C GLU A 141 -17.30 9.99 17.47
N PHE A 142 -17.36 9.76 18.78
CA PHE A 142 -18.27 8.80 19.37
C PHE A 142 -19.66 9.41 19.62
N ASN A 143 -20.37 9.71 18.53
CA ASN A 143 -21.77 10.16 18.52
C ASN A 143 -22.53 9.56 17.32
N GLN A 144 -23.86 9.57 17.37
CA GLN A 144 -24.71 8.93 16.37
C GLN A 144 -24.50 9.50 14.96
N ASN A 145 -24.36 10.81 14.82
CA ASN A 145 -24.19 11.45 13.51
C ASN A 145 -22.84 11.09 12.86
N SER A 146 -21.76 11.14 13.64
CA SER A 146 -20.40 10.80 13.16
C SER A 146 -20.27 9.32 12.81
N ARG A 147 -20.86 8.42 13.62
CA ARG A 147 -20.74 6.96 13.42
C ARG A 147 -21.70 6.40 12.37
N LYS A 148 -22.61 7.20 11.83
CA LYS A 148 -23.47 6.81 10.72
C LYS A 148 -22.63 6.60 9.45
N HIS A 149 -22.82 5.47 8.78
CA HIS A 149 -22.15 5.20 7.52
C HIS A 149 -22.67 6.16 6.42
N ASN A 150 -21.77 6.91 5.80
CA ASN A 150 -22.13 7.93 4.81
C ASN A 150 -21.33 7.73 3.51
N PRO A 151 -21.98 7.40 2.37
CA PRO A 151 -21.26 7.15 1.12
C PRO A 151 -20.58 8.40 0.53
N ASP A 152 -21.01 9.62 0.86
CA ASP A 152 -20.35 10.85 0.39
C ASP A 152 -18.89 10.95 0.82
N ARG A 153 -18.53 10.29 1.92
CA ARG A 153 -17.17 10.27 2.43
C ARG A 153 -16.19 9.60 1.46
N MET A 154 -16.68 8.70 0.58
CA MET A 154 -15.86 8.13 -0.49
C MET A 154 -15.39 9.20 -1.49
N VAL A 155 -16.22 10.21 -1.78
CA VAL A 155 -15.83 11.32 -2.68
C VAL A 155 -14.78 12.20 -2.00
N MET A 156 -14.91 12.45 -0.69
CA MET A 156 -13.89 13.19 0.06
C MET A 156 -12.57 12.43 0.09
N ALA A 157 -12.60 11.11 0.34
CA ALA A 157 -11.43 10.25 0.31
C ALA A 157 -10.72 10.32 -1.06
N TYR A 158 -11.48 10.23 -2.16
CA TYR A 158 -10.93 10.40 -3.50
C TYR A 158 -10.26 11.76 -3.69
N ASN A 159 -10.90 12.86 -3.29
CA ASN A 159 -10.34 14.22 -3.47
C ASN A 159 -9.03 14.38 -2.70
N GLN A 160 -8.96 13.89 -1.46
CA GLN A 160 -7.73 13.92 -0.67
C GLN A 160 -6.65 12.99 -1.26
N ALA A 161 -7.02 11.78 -1.72
CA ALA A 161 -6.11 10.87 -2.38
C ALA A 161 -5.54 11.47 -3.68
N ALA A 162 -6.37 12.10 -4.51
CA ALA A 162 -5.94 12.77 -5.74
C ALA A 162 -4.97 13.92 -5.47
N SER A 163 -5.27 14.76 -4.47
CA SER A 163 -4.39 15.87 -4.07
C SER A 163 -3.06 15.36 -3.50
N THR A 164 -3.10 14.31 -2.66
CA THR A 164 -1.89 13.66 -2.12
C THR A 164 -1.05 13.10 -3.25
N GLN A 165 -1.64 12.36 -4.18
CA GLN A 165 -0.92 11.74 -5.30
C GLN A 165 -0.30 12.79 -6.23
N ASN A 166 -1.01 13.89 -6.50
CA ASN A 166 -0.47 15.01 -7.27
C ASN A 166 0.78 15.61 -6.60
N LEU A 167 0.72 15.86 -5.29
CA LEU A 167 1.84 16.41 -4.53
C LEU A 167 3.03 15.43 -4.45
N LEU A 168 2.76 14.12 -4.28
CA LEU A 168 3.80 13.09 -4.31
C LEU A 168 4.51 13.03 -5.65
N ARG A 169 3.79 13.10 -6.77
CA ARG A 169 4.40 13.16 -8.12
C ARG A 169 5.24 14.41 -8.30
N ALA A 170 4.74 15.56 -7.85
CA ALA A 170 5.51 16.80 -7.88
C ALA A 170 6.83 16.68 -7.07
N PHE A 171 6.80 16.06 -5.90
CA PHE A 171 8.01 15.83 -5.11
C PHE A 171 8.94 14.80 -5.75
N ALA A 172 8.40 13.73 -6.31
CA ALA A 172 9.18 12.64 -6.90
C ALA A 172 9.97 13.09 -8.15
N TYR A 173 9.40 13.98 -8.95
CA TYR A 173 9.97 14.41 -10.25
C TYR A 173 10.39 15.88 -10.30
N GLY A 174 10.01 16.70 -9.31
CA GLY A 174 10.32 18.13 -9.24
C GLY A 174 11.60 18.48 -8.47
N GLY A 175 12.53 17.53 -8.29
CA GLY A 175 13.82 17.76 -7.62
C GLY A 175 13.77 17.78 -6.09
N TYR A 176 12.64 17.50 -5.48
CA TYR A 176 12.57 17.32 -4.02
C TYR A 176 13.25 16.02 -3.58
N ALA A 177 13.26 15.00 -4.43
CA ALA A 177 13.90 13.71 -4.23
C ALA A 177 15.41 13.70 -4.54
N ASP A 178 16.06 14.87 -4.67
CA ASP A 178 17.50 14.98 -4.89
C ASP A 178 18.30 14.28 -3.79
N LEU A 179 19.22 13.40 -4.20
CA LEU A 179 19.96 12.52 -3.30
C LEU A 179 20.84 13.28 -2.33
N SER A 180 21.45 14.40 -2.77
CA SER A 180 22.26 15.27 -1.90
C SER A 180 21.41 16.00 -0.87
N ARG A 181 20.15 16.33 -1.22
CA ARG A 181 19.18 16.90 -0.28
C ARG A 181 18.76 15.88 0.76
N ILE A 182 18.45 14.65 0.34
CA ILE A 182 18.09 13.57 1.27
C ILE A 182 19.23 13.29 2.23
N GLN A 183 20.46 13.26 1.72
CA GLN A 183 21.64 13.06 2.57
C GLN A 183 21.83 14.18 3.61
N ARG A 184 21.56 15.44 3.25
CA ARG A 184 21.56 16.54 4.25
C ARG A 184 20.54 16.29 5.37
N TRP A 185 19.35 15.80 5.06
CA TRP A 185 18.35 15.43 6.08
C TRP A 185 18.83 14.29 6.97
N ASN A 186 19.55 13.31 6.42
CA ASN A 186 20.15 12.23 7.21
C ASN A 186 21.23 12.77 8.16
N LEU A 187 22.09 13.67 7.68
CA LEU A 187 23.10 14.32 8.53
C LEU A 187 22.46 15.19 9.63
N ASP A 188 21.38 15.90 9.33
CA ASP A 188 20.62 16.67 10.32
C ASP A 188 20.01 15.77 11.40
N PHE A 189 19.48 14.59 11.01
CA PHE A 189 19.02 13.59 11.97
C PHE A 189 20.15 13.09 12.87
N VAL A 190 21.30 12.76 12.29
CA VAL A 190 22.49 12.31 13.04
C VAL A 190 22.91 13.35 14.07
N LYS A 191 22.90 14.65 13.72
CA LYS A 191 23.27 15.75 14.62
C LYS A 191 22.27 15.98 15.75
N LYS A 192 20.97 15.83 15.48
CA LYS A 192 19.87 16.20 16.39
C LYS A 192 19.36 15.05 17.25
N SER A 193 19.54 13.79 16.81
CA SER A 193 19.04 12.62 17.51
C SER A 193 20.01 12.14 18.60
N LYS A 194 19.48 11.78 19.76
CA LYS A 194 20.25 11.10 20.82
C LYS A 194 20.89 9.78 20.35
N GLN A 195 20.33 9.13 19.34
CA GLN A 195 20.85 7.90 18.74
C GLN A 195 21.75 8.18 17.51
N GLY A 196 21.93 9.44 17.14
CA GLY A 196 22.61 9.84 15.90
C GLY A 196 24.06 9.35 15.81
N SER A 197 24.80 9.34 16.94
CA SER A 197 26.19 8.87 16.98
C SER A 197 26.36 7.45 16.47
N LYS A 198 25.36 6.56 16.66
CA LYS A 198 25.39 5.18 16.16
C LYS A 198 25.34 5.09 14.63
N PHE A 199 24.80 6.11 13.96
CA PHE A 199 24.61 6.14 12.52
C PHE A 199 25.57 7.10 11.79
N LYS A 200 26.43 7.80 12.56
CA LYS A 200 27.34 8.80 12.00
C LYS A 200 28.25 8.23 10.92
N LEU A 201 28.90 7.11 11.19
CA LEU A 201 29.81 6.47 10.23
C LEU A 201 29.10 6.12 8.90
N LEU A 202 27.87 5.63 8.99
CA LEU A 202 27.07 5.29 7.79
C LEU A 202 26.74 6.56 6.98
N ALA A 203 26.30 7.62 7.66
CA ALA A 203 25.98 8.89 7.00
C ALA A 203 27.23 9.55 6.38
N ASP A 204 28.39 9.50 7.05
CA ASP A 204 29.64 10.03 6.52
C ASP A 204 30.07 9.28 5.25
N ARG A 205 29.99 7.94 5.22
CA ARG A 205 30.29 7.12 4.03
C ARG A 205 29.37 7.42 2.85
N ILE A 206 28.09 7.64 3.07
CA ILE A 206 27.17 8.05 2.00
C ILE A 206 27.60 9.41 1.45
N SER A 207 28.01 10.36 2.31
CA SER A 207 28.49 11.67 1.90
C SER A 207 29.76 11.57 1.06
N GLU A 208 30.71 10.70 1.44
CA GLU A 208 31.93 10.43 0.68
C GLU A 208 31.61 9.88 -0.72
N CYS A 209 30.68 8.91 -0.83
CA CYS A 209 30.22 8.38 -2.12
C CYS A 209 29.64 9.47 -3.01
N LEU A 210 28.76 10.33 -2.47
CA LEU A 210 28.14 11.42 -3.24
C LEU A 210 29.19 12.47 -3.66
N SER A 211 30.15 12.77 -2.82
CA SER A 211 31.27 13.67 -3.13
C SER A 211 32.14 13.10 -4.26
N PHE A 212 32.48 11.82 -4.19
CA PHE A 212 33.22 11.13 -5.24
C PHE A 212 32.47 11.15 -6.56
N MET A 213 31.19 10.79 -6.59
CA MET A 213 30.35 10.86 -7.80
C MET A 213 30.35 12.27 -8.40
N SER A 214 30.20 13.30 -7.56
CA SER A 214 30.23 14.70 -7.99
C SER A 214 31.59 15.09 -8.59
N SER A 215 32.69 14.63 -7.99
CA SER A 215 34.06 14.86 -8.53
C SER A 215 34.29 14.19 -9.88
N CYS A 216 33.59 13.07 -10.14
CA CYS A 216 33.57 12.41 -11.44
C CYS A 216 32.57 13.05 -12.45
N GLY A 217 31.95 14.18 -12.10
CA GLY A 217 30.96 14.86 -12.93
C GLY A 217 29.56 14.26 -12.91
N ILE A 218 29.29 13.27 -12.05
CA ILE A 218 27.98 12.63 -11.90
C ILE A 218 27.17 13.42 -10.88
N THR A 219 26.26 14.25 -11.36
CA THR A 219 25.46 15.17 -10.54
C THR A 219 23.97 15.09 -10.91
N SER A 220 23.11 15.60 -10.06
CA SER A 220 21.65 15.70 -10.30
C SER A 220 21.28 16.59 -11.51
N LYS A 221 22.24 17.37 -12.04
CA LYS A 221 22.02 18.18 -13.24
C LYS A 221 22.09 17.35 -14.54
N ASN A 222 22.89 16.29 -14.55
CA ASN A 222 23.11 15.45 -15.74
C ASN A 222 22.63 13.99 -15.58
N VAL A 223 22.29 13.56 -14.38
CA VAL A 223 21.79 12.21 -14.08
C VAL A 223 20.46 12.30 -13.33
N ARG A 224 19.35 12.14 -14.06
CA ARG A 224 17.99 12.27 -13.51
C ARG A 224 17.73 11.35 -12.33
N GLN A 225 18.31 10.17 -12.30
CA GLN A 225 18.18 9.19 -11.23
C GLN A 225 18.69 9.69 -9.86
N LEU A 226 19.49 10.75 -9.85
CA LEU A 226 19.97 11.40 -8.62
C LEU A 226 18.99 12.46 -8.09
N SER A 227 18.03 12.93 -8.89
CA SER A 227 17.06 13.97 -8.54
C SER A 227 15.61 13.51 -8.57
N GLU A 228 15.33 12.40 -9.22
CA GLU A 228 13.99 11.85 -9.41
C GLU A 228 13.89 10.43 -8.86
N THR A 229 12.68 10.02 -8.53
CA THR A 229 12.44 8.66 -8.01
C THR A 229 11.04 8.17 -8.32
N ASN A 230 10.88 6.88 -8.60
CA ASN A 230 9.58 6.26 -8.61
C ASN A 230 9.06 6.13 -7.17
N PHE A 231 7.80 6.50 -6.99
CA PHE A 231 7.10 6.36 -5.73
C PHE A 231 5.68 5.86 -5.99
N PHE A 232 5.35 4.72 -5.39
CA PHE A 232 4.06 4.07 -5.58
C PHE A 232 3.20 4.20 -4.34
N ILE A 233 1.88 4.13 -4.49
CA ILE A 233 0.93 4.15 -3.37
C ILE A 233 0.20 2.81 -3.24
N SER A 234 -0.25 2.52 -2.02
CA SER A 234 -0.96 1.28 -1.70
C SER A 234 -1.92 1.45 -0.54
N HIS A 235 -3.02 0.68 -0.56
CA HIS A 235 -3.96 0.59 0.55
C HIS A 235 -4.66 -0.78 0.62
N GLU A 236 -5.43 -1.02 1.69
CA GLU A 236 -6.26 -2.21 1.83
C GLU A 236 -7.50 -2.10 0.94
N ALA A 237 -7.68 -3.03 0.01
CA ALA A 237 -8.90 -3.14 -0.78
C ALA A 237 -10.07 -3.63 0.09
N LEU A 238 -10.46 -2.83 1.09
CA LEU A 238 -11.50 -3.19 2.04
C LEU A 238 -12.89 -2.84 1.54
N LEU A 239 -13.07 -1.63 1.01
CA LEU A 239 -14.36 -1.12 0.56
C LEU A 239 -14.58 -1.44 -0.92
N LEU A 240 -15.02 -2.68 -1.20
CA LEU A 240 -15.13 -3.21 -2.56
C LEU A 240 -15.98 -2.37 -3.51
N PRO A 241 -17.09 -1.71 -3.11
CA PRO A 241 -17.80 -0.79 -3.99
C PRO A 241 -16.92 0.37 -4.49
N TYR A 242 -16.03 0.91 -3.65
CA TYR A 242 -15.09 1.96 -4.03
C TYR A 242 -14.06 1.44 -5.04
N GLU A 243 -13.42 0.31 -4.75
CA GLU A 243 -12.43 -0.31 -5.62
C GLU A 243 -13.03 -0.65 -6.99
N SER A 244 -14.25 -1.21 -7.00
CA SER A 244 -14.97 -1.52 -8.25
C SER A 244 -15.27 -0.29 -9.09
N ALA A 245 -15.56 0.87 -8.44
CA ALA A 245 -15.80 2.12 -9.14
C ALA A 245 -14.55 2.68 -9.83
N PHE A 246 -13.36 2.33 -9.35
CA PHE A 246 -12.07 2.71 -9.94
C PHE A 246 -11.43 1.62 -10.80
N THR A 247 -12.02 0.43 -10.88
CA THR A 247 -11.49 -0.64 -11.72
C THR A 247 -11.83 -0.39 -13.19
N ARG A 248 -10.80 -0.36 -14.04
CA ARG A 248 -10.89 -0.01 -15.47
C ARG A 248 -10.13 -1.01 -16.34
N VAL A 249 -10.55 -1.14 -17.58
CA VAL A 249 -9.80 -1.85 -18.62
C VAL A 249 -8.70 -0.92 -19.15
N ASP A 250 -7.47 -1.41 -19.18
CA ASP A 250 -6.40 -0.76 -19.92
C ASP A 250 -6.59 -1.00 -21.43
N SER A 251 -6.69 0.08 -22.18
CA SER A 251 -6.89 0.01 -23.63
C SER A 251 -5.71 -0.61 -24.39
N THR A 252 -4.53 -0.64 -23.78
CA THR A 252 -3.30 -1.16 -24.38
C THR A 252 -3.22 -2.69 -24.28
N THR A 253 -3.59 -3.26 -23.12
CA THR A 253 -3.46 -4.70 -22.84
C THR A 253 -4.78 -5.44 -22.79
N GLY A 254 -5.90 -4.74 -22.61
CA GLY A 254 -7.21 -5.34 -22.36
C GLY A 254 -7.40 -5.88 -20.94
N ASP A 255 -6.41 -5.71 -20.08
CA ASP A 255 -6.45 -6.17 -18.68
C ASP A 255 -7.20 -5.20 -17.78
N TRP A 256 -7.75 -5.73 -16.69
CA TRP A 256 -8.39 -4.93 -15.66
C TRP A 256 -7.39 -4.45 -14.60
N TYR A 257 -7.41 -3.17 -14.31
CA TYR A 257 -6.62 -2.54 -13.24
C TYR A 257 -7.53 -1.81 -12.28
N ASP A 258 -7.33 -2.03 -10.98
CA ASP A 258 -7.82 -1.14 -9.96
C ASP A 258 -6.95 0.12 -9.95
N THR A 259 -7.51 1.22 -10.43
CA THR A 259 -6.79 2.49 -10.57
C THR A 259 -6.92 3.39 -9.34
N SER A 260 -7.37 2.85 -8.21
CA SER A 260 -7.37 3.52 -6.91
C SER A 260 -5.99 3.57 -6.28
N ALA A 261 -5.11 2.60 -6.58
CA ALA A 261 -3.71 2.56 -6.16
C ALA A 261 -2.86 1.68 -7.08
N HIS A 262 -1.53 1.80 -7.00
CA HIS A 262 -0.61 0.93 -7.75
C HIS A 262 -0.65 -0.51 -7.22
N MET A 263 -0.75 -0.68 -5.91
CA MET A 263 -0.84 -1.96 -5.22
C MET A 263 -1.98 -1.91 -4.21
N VAL A 264 -2.76 -2.98 -4.13
CA VAL A 264 -3.75 -3.15 -3.07
C VAL A 264 -3.46 -4.42 -2.27
N TRP A 265 -3.98 -4.52 -1.03
CA TRP A 265 -3.81 -5.75 -0.27
C TRP A 265 -5.11 -6.26 0.34
N ILE A 266 -5.13 -7.57 0.57
CA ILE A 266 -6.18 -8.26 1.30
C ILE A 266 -5.77 -8.38 2.76
N GLY A 267 -6.66 -7.97 3.67
CA GLY A 267 -6.46 -8.10 5.11
C GLY A 267 -6.53 -9.55 5.60
N ASP A 268 -5.99 -9.80 6.79
CA ASP A 268 -6.05 -11.12 7.43
C ASP A 268 -7.49 -11.60 7.68
N ARG A 269 -8.42 -10.65 7.90
CA ARG A 269 -9.84 -10.93 8.14
C ARG A 269 -10.69 -11.08 6.87
N THR A 270 -10.14 -10.80 5.70
CA THR A 270 -10.89 -10.73 4.43
C THR A 270 -10.30 -11.66 3.34
N ARG A 271 -9.35 -12.55 3.70
CA ARG A 271 -8.65 -13.43 2.76
C ARG A 271 -9.26 -14.84 2.62
N GLN A 272 -10.55 -15.01 2.92
CA GLN A 272 -11.24 -16.29 2.72
C GLN A 272 -11.23 -16.68 1.24
N LEU A 273 -10.84 -17.92 0.93
CA LEU A 273 -10.66 -18.41 -0.45
C LEU A 273 -11.87 -18.13 -1.37
N ASN A 274 -13.07 -18.30 -0.83
CA ASN A 274 -14.33 -18.08 -1.56
C ASN A 274 -14.98 -16.73 -1.20
N GLY A 275 -14.26 -15.83 -0.52
CA GLY A 275 -14.75 -14.52 -0.11
C GLY A 275 -14.67 -13.48 -1.21
N ALA A 276 -15.44 -12.41 -1.04
CA ALA A 276 -15.57 -11.31 -1.99
C ALA A 276 -14.24 -10.62 -2.32
N HIS A 277 -13.38 -10.39 -1.33
CA HIS A 277 -12.09 -9.71 -1.53
C HIS A 277 -11.12 -10.53 -2.39
N VAL A 278 -11.07 -11.85 -2.19
CA VAL A 278 -10.26 -12.75 -3.02
C VAL A 278 -10.83 -12.80 -4.45
N GLU A 279 -12.16 -12.84 -4.58
CA GLU A 279 -12.84 -12.81 -5.89
C GLU A 279 -12.56 -11.52 -6.64
N PHE A 280 -12.59 -10.36 -5.98
CA PHE A 280 -12.22 -9.09 -6.59
C PHE A 280 -10.76 -9.08 -7.04
N CYS A 281 -9.83 -9.41 -6.14
CA CYS A 281 -8.39 -9.34 -6.41
C CYS A 281 -7.90 -10.33 -7.48
N ARG A 282 -8.62 -11.46 -7.71
CA ARG A 282 -8.21 -12.42 -8.75
C ARG A 282 -8.35 -11.90 -10.18
N GLY A 283 -9.15 -10.86 -10.39
CA GLY A 283 -9.42 -10.37 -11.74
C GLY A 283 -8.73 -9.06 -12.10
N ILE A 284 -8.03 -8.41 -11.17
CA ILE A 284 -7.25 -7.20 -11.44
C ILE A 284 -5.78 -7.54 -11.64
N SER A 285 -5.08 -6.79 -12.50
CA SER A 285 -3.66 -7.02 -12.84
C SER A 285 -2.66 -6.36 -11.89
N ASN A 286 -3.15 -5.57 -10.93
CA ASN A 286 -2.30 -4.95 -9.89
C ASN A 286 -1.50 -6.00 -9.09
N PRO A 287 -0.33 -5.65 -8.57
CA PRO A 287 0.29 -6.38 -7.47
C PRO A 287 -0.63 -6.46 -6.26
N ILE A 288 -0.74 -7.64 -5.66
CA ILE A 288 -1.64 -7.90 -4.53
C ILE A 288 -0.85 -8.28 -3.29
N GLY A 289 -0.99 -7.47 -2.24
CA GLY A 289 -0.51 -7.82 -0.91
C GLY A 289 -1.47 -8.80 -0.23
N ILE A 290 -0.93 -9.79 0.48
CA ILE A 290 -1.73 -10.70 1.30
C ILE A 290 -1.19 -10.66 2.72
N LYS A 291 -2.00 -10.22 3.68
CA LYS A 291 -1.60 -10.20 5.09
C LYS A 291 -1.55 -11.61 5.66
N VAL A 292 -0.42 -11.90 6.36
CA VAL A 292 -0.13 -13.19 6.98
C VAL A 292 0.11 -12.98 8.47
N GLY A 293 -0.81 -13.47 9.30
CA GLY A 293 -0.73 -13.42 10.75
C GLY A 293 -0.16 -14.70 11.36
N PRO A 294 0.03 -14.75 12.70
CA PRO A 294 0.60 -15.91 13.37
C PRO A 294 -0.31 -17.16 13.35
N THR A 295 -1.59 -16.98 13.11
CA THR A 295 -2.58 -18.06 13.00
C THR A 295 -2.89 -18.47 11.56
N SER A 296 -2.13 -17.96 10.59
CA SER A 296 -2.37 -18.25 9.17
C SER A 296 -2.02 -19.69 8.82
N ASP A 297 -2.98 -20.43 8.28
CA ASP A 297 -2.72 -21.74 7.67
C ASP A 297 -2.04 -21.56 6.30
N TYR A 298 -0.86 -22.16 6.15
CA TYR A 298 -0.11 -22.10 4.90
C TYR A 298 -0.81 -22.83 3.74
N LYS A 299 -1.62 -23.88 4.00
CA LYS A 299 -2.37 -24.61 2.96
C LYS A 299 -3.45 -23.72 2.36
N GLU A 300 -4.19 -23.02 3.21
CA GLU A 300 -5.17 -22.03 2.74
C GLU A 300 -4.50 -20.86 2.02
N LEU A 301 -3.39 -20.37 2.56
CA LEU A 301 -2.63 -19.27 1.95
C LEU A 301 -2.16 -19.64 0.53
N ILE A 302 -1.64 -20.86 0.32
CA ILE A 302 -1.27 -21.34 -1.01
C ILE A 302 -2.47 -21.39 -1.96
N LYS A 303 -3.65 -21.82 -1.49
CA LYS A 303 -4.88 -21.83 -2.32
C LYS A 303 -5.27 -20.41 -2.72
N VAL A 304 -5.21 -19.46 -1.79
CA VAL A 304 -5.50 -18.03 -2.06
C VAL A 304 -4.50 -17.47 -3.08
N ILE A 305 -3.20 -17.71 -2.90
CA ILE A 305 -2.16 -17.28 -3.85
C ILE A 305 -2.46 -17.84 -5.25
N LYS A 306 -2.71 -19.14 -5.38
CA LYS A 306 -3.04 -19.78 -6.67
C LYS A 306 -4.34 -19.24 -7.29
N ARG A 307 -5.31 -18.85 -6.46
CA ARG A 307 -6.57 -18.25 -6.94
C ARG A 307 -6.36 -16.87 -7.52
N ILE A 308 -5.49 -16.04 -6.90
CA ILE A 308 -5.20 -14.66 -7.32
C ILE A 308 -4.18 -14.62 -8.45
N ASN A 309 -3.22 -15.55 -8.44
CA ASN A 309 -2.14 -15.62 -9.42
C ASN A 309 -2.05 -17.02 -10.06
N PRO A 310 -3.06 -17.43 -10.85
CA PRO A 310 -3.10 -18.76 -11.45
C PRO A 310 -1.98 -19.00 -12.47
N ASN A 311 -1.47 -17.95 -13.09
CA ASN A 311 -0.43 -18.00 -14.11
C ASN A 311 0.99 -17.89 -13.53
N ASN A 312 1.12 -17.84 -12.20
CA ASN A 312 2.41 -17.65 -11.52
C ASN A 312 3.20 -16.43 -12.02
N GLU A 313 2.52 -15.32 -12.27
CA GLU A 313 3.14 -14.09 -12.73
C GLU A 313 4.08 -13.51 -11.65
N LYS A 314 5.31 -13.19 -12.06
CA LYS A 314 6.29 -12.53 -11.17
C LYS A 314 5.81 -11.13 -10.77
N GLY A 315 6.14 -10.71 -9.55
CA GLY A 315 5.76 -9.40 -9.02
C GLY A 315 4.27 -9.24 -8.67
N LYS A 316 3.43 -10.27 -8.89
CA LYS A 316 1.98 -10.21 -8.66
C LYS A 316 1.59 -10.33 -7.18
N ILE A 317 2.30 -11.12 -6.38
CA ILE A 317 1.95 -11.39 -4.98
C ILE A 317 3.04 -10.90 -4.03
N VAL A 318 2.62 -10.18 -3.00
CA VAL A 318 3.47 -9.75 -1.87
C VAL A 318 2.88 -10.26 -0.56
N LEU A 319 3.62 -11.07 0.17
CA LEU A 319 3.20 -11.53 1.50
C LEU A 319 3.58 -10.49 2.55
N ILE A 320 2.58 -9.88 3.18
CA ILE A 320 2.75 -8.89 4.24
C ILE A 320 2.65 -9.57 5.59
N VAL A 321 3.80 -9.98 6.14
CA VAL A 321 3.88 -10.77 7.37
C VAL A 321 3.78 -9.88 8.60
N ARG A 322 2.79 -10.14 9.47
CA ARG A 322 2.57 -9.42 10.72
C ARG A 322 2.40 -10.39 11.88
N MET A 323 3.49 -10.74 12.54
CA MET A 323 3.49 -11.77 13.60
C MET A 323 4.03 -11.28 14.95
N GLY A 324 4.65 -10.09 15.01
CA GLY A 324 5.41 -9.63 16.17
C GLY A 324 6.77 -10.31 16.28
N ALA A 325 7.74 -9.63 16.90
CA ALA A 325 9.13 -10.08 16.98
C ALA A 325 9.27 -11.46 17.66
N SER A 326 8.55 -11.69 18.75
CA SER A 326 8.64 -12.94 19.52
C SER A 326 8.09 -14.19 18.80
N LYS A 327 7.25 -14.02 17.79
CA LYS A 327 6.60 -15.13 17.06
C LYS A 327 7.16 -15.35 15.67
N ILE A 328 7.72 -14.31 15.02
CA ILE A 328 8.11 -14.37 13.63
C ILE A 328 9.21 -15.40 13.37
N GLU A 329 10.22 -15.48 14.23
CA GLU A 329 11.34 -16.42 14.11
C GLU A 329 10.89 -17.88 14.24
N LYS A 330 9.89 -18.13 15.05
CA LYS A 330 9.37 -19.50 15.31
C LYS A 330 8.40 -19.97 14.23
N ILE A 331 7.54 -19.09 13.71
CA ILE A 331 6.40 -19.46 12.86
C ILE A 331 6.72 -19.25 11.38
N PHE A 332 7.27 -18.09 11.03
CA PHE A 332 7.40 -17.66 9.65
C PHE A 332 8.34 -18.52 8.79
N PRO A 333 9.51 -19.03 9.27
CA PRO A 333 10.40 -19.85 8.47
C PRO A 333 9.72 -21.11 7.92
N ASN A 334 8.82 -21.73 8.71
CA ASN A 334 8.07 -22.91 8.25
C ASN A 334 7.06 -22.54 7.15
N ILE A 335 6.30 -21.45 7.34
CA ILE A 335 5.36 -20.95 6.33
C ILE A 335 6.11 -20.65 5.03
N LEU A 336 7.24 -19.94 5.11
CA LEU A 336 8.04 -19.57 3.95
C LEU A 336 8.56 -20.80 3.19
N ARG A 337 9.11 -21.80 3.89
CA ARG A 337 9.58 -23.05 3.28
C ARG A 337 8.45 -23.78 2.54
N LYS A 338 7.28 -23.90 3.16
CA LYS A 338 6.10 -24.54 2.56
C LYS A 338 5.57 -23.78 1.34
N ILE A 339 5.56 -22.46 1.37
CA ILE A 339 5.19 -21.66 0.22
C ILE A 339 6.21 -21.83 -0.91
N LYS A 340 7.51 -21.73 -0.62
CA LYS A 340 8.56 -21.92 -1.63
C LYS A 340 8.51 -23.31 -2.27
N SER A 341 8.29 -24.37 -1.48
CA SER A 341 8.19 -25.74 -2.01
C SER A 341 6.93 -25.96 -2.87
N ALA A 342 5.87 -25.22 -2.65
CA ALA A 342 4.66 -25.26 -3.49
C ALA A 342 4.81 -24.51 -4.82
N LYS A 343 6.00 -23.90 -5.07
CA LYS A 343 6.38 -23.15 -6.27
C LYS A 343 5.38 -22.06 -6.75
N PRO A 344 4.58 -21.39 -5.91
CA PRO A 344 3.94 -20.16 -6.35
C PRO A 344 5.02 -19.10 -6.43
N VAL A 345 5.04 -18.34 -7.52
CA VAL A 345 5.95 -17.18 -7.64
C VAL A 345 5.39 -16.06 -6.78
N SER A 346 6.00 -15.83 -5.63
CA SER A 346 5.62 -14.75 -4.73
C SER A 346 6.86 -14.13 -4.09
N TYR A 347 6.81 -12.82 -3.89
CA TYR A 347 7.77 -12.11 -3.08
C TYR A 347 7.27 -12.03 -1.64
N THR A 348 8.15 -12.29 -0.68
CA THR A 348 7.82 -12.19 0.73
C THR A 348 8.42 -10.93 1.31
N HIS A 349 7.57 -10.02 1.74
CA HIS A 349 7.96 -8.80 2.45
C HIS A 349 7.68 -8.96 3.94
N LEU A 350 8.71 -8.70 4.76
CA LEU A 350 8.58 -8.64 6.21
C LEU A 350 8.21 -7.21 6.61
N THR A 351 7.02 -7.02 7.15
CA THR A 351 6.71 -5.78 7.85
C THR A 351 7.17 -5.89 9.30
N LEU A 352 7.97 -4.92 9.74
CA LEU A 352 8.25 -4.76 11.15
C LEU A 352 6.93 -4.54 11.90
N PRO A 353 6.76 -5.16 13.08
CA PRO A 353 5.52 -5.02 13.83
C PRO A 353 5.38 -3.56 14.27
N THR A 354 4.36 -2.88 13.77
CA THR A 354 3.80 -1.76 14.50
C THR A 354 3.04 -2.34 15.68
N LYS A 355 3.49 -2.04 16.90
CA LYS A 355 2.98 -2.48 18.21
C LYS A 355 1.85 -3.50 18.21
#